data_8118a706066e9b6195e2e8d24ced4d75
#
_entry.id   8118a706066e9b6195e2e8d24ced4d75
#
_cell.length_a   1.000
_cell.length_b   1.000
_cell.length_c   1.000
_cell.angle_alpha   90.00
_cell.angle_beta   90.00
_cell.angle_gamma   90.00
#
_symmetry.space_group_name_H-M   'P 1'
#
loop_
_entity.id
_entity.type
_entity.pdbx_description
1 polymer ?
#
loop_
_entity_poly.entity_id
_entity_poly.type
_entity_poly.pdbx_seq_one_letter_code
_entity_poly.pdbx_strand_id
1 'polypeptide(L)'
;TEVPEQAEVVGTGKDEKTSVPETAEEKTEASGDSWEEEEELKLYGTADQDVDENGQVQAAASYNLDTVISQTVSWKQGTNNTVFTADFLKNVSSTASDWTVVFLGRLGITEDYNAFLNRANTYVKDQYDANPFTGLSTNTPTEWHRLTMAVLAAGGDPTDVGGHDLIADGTYNCLAGAPWNQGMNGAAWALLAL
;
A
#
# COMPACT_ATOMS: atom_id res chain seq x y z
N THR A 1 42.09 -37.10 23.87
CA THR A 1 41.33 -38.25 24.27
C THR A 1 39.99 -38.24 23.58
N GLU A 2 39.88 -39.14 22.66
CA GLU A 2 38.75 -39.86 22.09
C GLU A 2 37.65 -39.06 21.38
N VAL A 3 37.68 -39.26 20.06
CA VAL A 3 36.59 -39.05 19.09
C VAL A 3 35.77 -40.34 19.05
N PRO A 4 34.45 -40.33 19.06
CA PRO A 4 33.64 -41.45 18.59
C PRO A 4 33.21 -41.20 17.15
N GLU A 5 33.71 -42.00 16.29
CA GLU A 5 33.26 -43.00 15.34
C GLU A 5 31.85 -42.78 14.71
N GLN A 6 31.91 -42.69 13.39
CA GLN A 6 30.79 -42.65 12.46
C GLN A 6 30.02 -43.98 12.45
N ALA A 7 28.71 -43.90 12.52
CA ALA A 7 27.84 -45.02 12.18
C ALA A 7 27.29 -44.84 10.75
N GLU A 8 27.75 -45.69 9.88
CA GLU A 8 27.28 -45.92 8.52
C GLU A 8 25.94 -46.67 8.58
N VAL A 9 24.87 -46.09 8.01
CA VAL A 9 23.62 -46.82 7.79
C VAL A 9 23.45 -47.02 6.30
N VAL A 10 23.73 -48.25 5.88
CA VAL A 10 23.35 -48.83 4.60
C VAL A 10 21.85 -49.09 4.62
N GLY A 11 21.11 -48.46 3.76
CA GLY A 11 19.68 -48.67 3.52
C GLY A 11 19.45 -49.01 2.05
N THR A 12 19.21 -50.26 1.80
CA THR A 12 18.90 -50.91 0.53
C THR A 12 17.66 -50.37 -0.13
N GLY A 13 17.75 -50.19 -1.46
CA GLY A 13 16.66 -49.72 -2.31
C GLY A 13 15.47 -50.68 -2.40
N LYS A 14 14.38 -50.09 -2.80
CA LYS A 14 13.32 -50.73 -3.58
C LYS A 14 12.71 -49.69 -4.53
N ASP A 15 12.93 -49.95 -5.81
CA ASP A 15 12.21 -49.32 -6.91
C ASP A 15 10.73 -49.70 -6.82
N GLU A 16 9.87 -48.72 -6.67
CA GLU A 16 8.44 -48.89 -6.90
C GLU A 16 7.99 -47.96 -8.03
N LYS A 17 7.86 -48.62 -9.19
CA LYS A 17 7.42 -48.10 -10.44
C LYS A 17 5.90 -47.88 -10.35
N THR A 18 5.46 -46.69 -10.04
CA THR A 18 4.04 -46.35 -10.12
C THR A 18 3.71 -45.87 -11.54
N SER A 19 2.98 -46.71 -12.25
CA SER A 19 2.39 -46.47 -13.55
C SER A 19 1.35 -45.38 -13.49
N VAL A 20 1.51 -44.38 -14.34
CA VAL A 20 0.50 -43.36 -14.64
C VAL A 20 -0.58 -44.00 -15.52
N PRO A 21 -1.86 -43.88 -15.23
CA PRO A 21 -2.90 -44.28 -16.16
C PRO A 21 -3.07 -43.19 -17.24
N GLU A 22 -2.91 -43.61 -18.45
CA GLU A 22 -3.27 -42.92 -19.66
C GLU A 22 -4.80 -42.74 -19.69
N THR A 23 -5.29 -41.51 -19.59
CA THR A 23 -6.70 -41.21 -19.72
C THR A 23 -6.94 -40.32 -20.93
N ALA A 24 -7.61 -40.96 -21.88
CA ALA A 24 -8.57 -40.44 -22.85
C ALA A 24 -8.48 -38.98 -23.29
N GLU A 25 -8.14 -38.83 -24.55
CA GLU A 25 -8.43 -37.64 -25.36
C GLU A 25 -9.94 -37.38 -25.38
N GLU A 26 -10.39 -36.38 -24.66
CA GLU A 26 -11.72 -35.83 -24.85
C GLU A 26 -11.62 -34.66 -25.85
N LYS A 27 -12.08 -34.91 -27.08
CA LYS A 27 -12.29 -33.90 -28.09
C LYS A 27 -13.32 -32.90 -27.54
N THR A 28 -12.90 -31.75 -27.13
CA THR A 28 -13.78 -30.60 -26.95
C THR A 28 -13.86 -29.87 -28.29
N GLU A 29 -15.03 -29.95 -28.92
CA GLU A 29 -15.38 -29.16 -30.10
C GLU A 29 -15.25 -27.67 -29.72
N ALA A 30 -14.56 -26.92 -30.58
CA ALA A 30 -14.46 -25.47 -30.51
C ALA A 30 -15.86 -24.87 -30.77
N SER A 31 -16.58 -24.55 -29.71
CA SER A 31 -17.69 -23.61 -29.76
C SER A 31 -17.07 -22.23 -29.87
N GLY A 32 -17.19 -21.64 -31.03
CA GLY A 32 -16.81 -20.27 -31.27
C GLY A 32 -17.83 -19.35 -30.63
N ASP A 33 -17.57 -18.97 -29.38
CA ASP A 33 -18.20 -17.82 -28.76
C ASP A 33 -17.25 -16.64 -28.93
N SER A 34 -17.65 -15.74 -29.81
CA SER A 34 -17.07 -14.41 -29.95
C SER A 34 -17.26 -13.67 -28.62
N TRP A 35 -16.17 -13.42 -27.92
CA TRP A 35 -16.11 -12.51 -26.78
C TRP A 35 -16.15 -11.06 -27.29
N GLU A 36 -17.24 -10.71 -27.98
CA GLU A 36 -17.67 -9.34 -28.20
C GLU A 36 -18.75 -9.01 -27.17
N GLU A 37 -18.41 -9.09 -25.92
CA GLU A 37 -19.09 -8.31 -24.90
C GLU A 37 -18.23 -7.09 -24.64
N GLU A 38 -18.57 -5.98 -25.27
CA GLU A 38 -18.35 -4.65 -24.73
C GLU A 38 -19.03 -4.61 -23.36
N GLU A 39 -18.36 -5.14 -22.33
CA GLU A 39 -18.69 -4.77 -20.97
C GLU A 39 -18.32 -3.29 -20.83
N GLU A 40 -19.33 -2.46 -21.16
CA GLU A 40 -19.40 -1.09 -20.69
C GLU A 40 -19.01 -1.13 -19.22
N LEU A 41 -17.81 -0.62 -18.90
CA LEU A 41 -17.34 -0.41 -17.54
C LEU A 41 -18.40 0.48 -16.86
N LYS A 42 -19.40 -0.15 -16.28
CA LYS A 42 -20.31 0.53 -15.37
C LYS A 42 -19.47 0.96 -14.18
N LEU A 43 -18.98 2.20 -14.28
CA LEU A 43 -18.34 2.89 -13.19
C LEU A 43 -19.27 2.75 -11.98
N TYR A 44 -18.82 2.08 -10.93
CA TYR A 44 -19.53 1.97 -9.67
C TYR A 44 -19.81 3.40 -9.18
N GLY A 45 -21.06 3.82 -9.27
CA GLY A 45 -21.48 5.16 -8.90
C GLY A 45 -22.44 5.80 -9.92
N THR A 46 -23.23 5.03 -10.65
CA THR A 46 -24.49 5.60 -11.15
C THR A 46 -25.34 5.91 -9.93
N ALA A 47 -25.26 7.15 -9.43
CA ALA A 47 -26.33 7.69 -8.63
C ALA A 47 -27.63 7.32 -9.35
N ASP A 48 -28.62 6.84 -8.61
CA ASP A 48 -29.95 6.59 -9.15
C ASP A 48 -30.28 7.78 -10.06
N GLN A 49 -30.47 7.50 -11.36
CA GLN A 49 -30.81 8.55 -12.30
C GLN A 49 -32.19 9.01 -11.89
N ASP A 50 -32.25 10.14 -11.20
CA ASP A 50 -33.52 10.81 -10.91
C ASP A 50 -34.17 11.15 -12.24
N VAL A 51 -35.15 10.36 -12.64
CA VAL A 51 -36.02 10.65 -13.77
C VAL A 51 -37.13 11.59 -13.29
N ASP A 52 -37.28 12.70 -13.98
CA ASP A 52 -38.39 13.60 -13.72
C ASP A 52 -39.74 12.94 -14.02
N GLU A 53 -40.83 13.61 -13.67
CA GLU A 53 -42.18 13.12 -13.90
C GLU A 53 -42.55 12.89 -15.39
N ASN A 54 -41.69 13.33 -16.33
CA ASN A 54 -41.79 13.14 -17.75
C ASN A 54 -40.90 12.02 -18.30
N GLY A 55 -40.18 11.29 -17.41
CA GLY A 55 -39.26 10.23 -17.79
C GLY A 55 -37.94 10.73 -18.41
N GLN A 56 -37.62 12.02 -18.26
CA GLN A 56 -36.34 12.55 -18.68
C GLN A 56 -35.30 12.37 -17.57
N VAL A 57 -34.15 11.76 -17.94
CA VAL A 57 -33.01 11.65 -17.06
C VAL A 57 -32.51 13.06 -16.75
N GLN A 58 -32.63 13.49 -15.48
CA GLN A 58 -31.95 14.70 -15.05
C GLN A 58 -30.45 14.50 -15.29
N ALA A 59 -29.84 15.41 -16.04
CA ALA A 59 -28.41 15.39 -16.24
C ALA A 59 -27.74 15.34 -14.86
N ALA A 60 -26.97 14.27 -14.59
CA ALA A 60 -26.21 14.14 -13.36
C ALA A 60 -25.43 15.46 -13.15
N ALA A 61 -25.56 16.06 -11.98
CA ALA A 61 -24.86 17.30 -11.68
C ALA A 61 -23.37 17.09 -11.99
N SER A 62 -22.85 17.77 -13.00
CA SER A 62 -21.44 17.69 -13.35
C SER A 62 -20.66 18.31 -12.21
N TYR A 63 -20.09 17.47 -11.34
CA TYR A 63 -19.19 17.94 -10.30
C TYR A 63 -17.89 18.39 -10.95
N ASN A 64 -17.53 19.66 -10.75
CA ASN A 64 -16.20 20.12 -11.09
C ASN A 64 -15.23 19.62 -10.04
N LEU A 65 -14.36 18.68 -10.41
CA LEU A 65 -13.40 18.03 -9.52
C LEU A 65 -12.48 19.06 -8.83
N ASP A 66 -12.02 20.08 -9.57
CA ASP A 66 -11.17 21.13 -9.02
C ASP A 66 -11.90 21.93 -7.91
N THR A 67 -13.19 22.17 -8.09
CA THR A 67 -14.03 22.81 -7.06
C THR A 67 -14.14 21.93 -5.82
N VAL A 68 -14.38 20.64 -5.98
CA VAL A 68 -14.46 19.69 -4.86
C VAL A 68 -13.12 19.62 -4.11
N ILE A 69 -12.01 19.52 -4.84
CA ILE A 69 -10.66 19.50 -4.26
C ILE A 69 -10.41 20.79 -3.47
N SER A 70 -10.62 21.97 -4.08
CA SER A 70 -10.34 23.25 -3.44
C SER A 70 -11.21 23.48 -2.20
N GLN A 71 -12.49 23.10 -2.24
CA GLN A 71 -13.37 23.16 -1.08
C GLN A 71 -12.93 22.20 0.04
N THR A 72 -12.51 20.98 -0.31
CA THR A 72 -12.02 20.01 0.66
C THR A 72 -10.74 20.50 1.34
N VAL A 73 -9.79 21.03 0.57
CA VAL A 73 -8.57 21.64 1.10
C VAL A 73 -8.88 22.80 2.03
N SER A 74 -9.71 23.75 1.57
CA SER A 74 -10.10 24.92 2.37
C SER A 74 -10.80 24.50 3.67
N TRP A 75 -11.68 23.50 3.62
CA TRP A 75 -12.32 22.96 4.82
C TRP A 75 -11.29 22.38 5.79
N LYS A 76 -10.31 21.62 5.28
CA LYS A 76 -9.27 21.01 6.10
C LYS A 76 -8.31 22.02 6.71
N GLN A 77 -7.97 23.09 5.99
CA GLN A 77 -7.15 24.21 6.47
C GLN A 77 -7.86 25.05 7.54
N GLY A 78 -9.19 25.14 7.45
CA GLY A 78 -10.01 25.89 8.39
C GLY A 78 -9.56 27.35 8.54
N THR A 79 -9.56 27.86 9.76
CA THR A 79 -9.13 29.25 10.07
C THR A 79 -7.59 29.41 10.13
N ASN A 80 -6.83 28.31 10.11
CA ASN A 80 -5.36 28.35 10.22
C ASN A 80 -4.68 28.59 8.87
N ASN A 81 -5.42 28.50 7.75
CA ASN A 81 -4.90 28.56 6.38
C ASN A 81 -3.77 27.54 6.11
N THR A 82 -3.67 26.50 6.89
CA THR A 82 -2.74 25.39 6.76
C THR A 82 -3.34 24.13 7.35
N VAL A 83 -3.08 22.99 6.72
CA VAL A 83 -3.39 21.68 7.26
C VAL A 83 -2.33 21.26 8.27
N PHE A 84 -1.06 21.68 8.06
CA PHE A 84 0.08 21.27 8.88
C PHE A 84 0.19 22.08 10.18
N THR A 85 -0.90 22.10 10.94
CA THR A 85 -0.92 22.67 12.29
C THR A 85 -0.02 21.87 13.23
N ALA A 86 0.34 22.44 14.39
CA ALA A 86 1.10 21.74 15.42
C ALA A 86 0.41 20.45 15.88
N ASP A 87 -0.93 20.43 15.92
CA ASP A 87 -1.68 19.24 16.30
C ASP A 87 -1.68 18.19 15.18
N PHE A 88 -1.73 18.59 13.92
CA PHE A 88 -1.55 17.69 12.79
C PHE A 88 -0.18 17.03 12.84
N LEU A 89 0.88 17.80 13.01
CA LEU A 89 2.26 17.34 13.03
C LEU A 89 2.58 16.39 14.18
N LYS A 90 1.83 16.44 15.29
CA LYS A 90 1.95 15.44 16.37
C LYS A 90 1.55 14.03 15.94
N ASN A 91 0.73 13.92 14.90
CA ASN A 91 0.17 12.65 14.41
C ASN A 91 0.91 12.09 13.19
N VAL A 92 2.15 12.52 12.92
CA VAL A 92 3.00 11.93 11.88
C VAL A 92 3.08 10.42 12.08
N SER A 93 3.09 9.69 10.96
CA SER A 93 3.01 8.23 10.91
C SER A 93 1.67 7.63 11.36
N SER A 94 0.63 8.44 11.53
CA SER A 94 -0.73 7.91 11.58
C SER A 94 -1.32 7.79 10.16
N THR A 95 -2.25 6.86 9.98
CA THR A 95 -2.94 6.66 8.71
C THR A 95 -3.57 7.96 8.17
N ALA A 96 -4.22 8.73 9.05
CA ALA A 96 -4.87 9.97 8.66
C ALA A 96 -3.89 11.06 8.23
N SER A 97 -2.78 11.20 8.95
CA SER A 97 -1.75 12.18 8.63
C SER A 97 -1.05 11.86 7.31
N ASP A 98 -0.54 10.65 7.19
CA ASP A 98 0.27 10.25 6.03
C ASP A 98 -0.53 10.31 4.72
N TRP A 99 -1.78 9.84 4.73
CA TRP A 99 -2.65 9.96 3.56
C TRP A 99 -2.99 11.42 3.21
N THR A 100 -3.15 12.27 4.22
CA THR A 100 -3.37 13.70 3.97
C THR A 100 -2.15 14.31 3.28
N VAL A 101 -0.93 13.98 3.72
CA VAL A 101 0.31 14.46 3.07
C VAL A 101 0.44 13.94 1.65
N VAL A 102 0.17 12.64 1.42
CA VAL A 102 0.18 12.05 0.07
C VAL A 102 -0.81 12.79 -0.84
N PHE A 103 -2.03 13.04 -0.37
CA PHE A 103 -3.05 13.77 -1.12
C PHE A 103 -2.60 15.19 -1.46
N LEU A 104 -2.18 15.97 -0.47
CA LEU A 104 -1.77 17.36 -0.67
C LEU A 104 -0.54 17.49 -1.56
N GLY A 105 0.48 16.64 -1.35
CA GLY A 105 1.70 16.65 -2.13
C GLY A 105 1.45 16.25 -3.59
N ARG A 106 0.62 15.24 -3.84
CA ARG A 106 0.28 14.81 -5.20
C ARG A 106 -0.55 15.82 -5.97
N LEU A 107 -1.35 16.62 -5.28
CA LEU A 107 -2.11 17.72 -5.88
C LEU A 107 -1.31 19.01 -6.00
N GLY A 108 -0.07 19.06 -5.53
CA GLY A 108 0.75 20.27 -5.54
C GLY A 108 0.22 21.40 -4.65
N ILE A 109 -0.55 21.04 -3.61
CA ILE A 109 -1.05 22.03 -2.64
C ILE A 109 0.11 22.53 -1.79
N THR A 110 0.22 23.84 -1.65
CA THR A 110 1.29 24.47 -0.89
C THR A 110 1.03 24.33 0.61
N GLU A 111 1.97 23.68 1.30
CA GLU A 111 2.03 23.50 2.76
C GLU A 111 3.49 23.56 3.24
N ASP A 112 3.72 23.62 4.55
CA ASP A 112 5.06 23.53 5.11
C ASP A 112 5.54 22.07 5.19
N TYR A 113 5.87 21.49 4.02
CA TYR A 113 6.38 20.12 3.94
C TYR A 113 7.68 19.92 4.73
N ASN A 114 8.50 20.96 4.90
CA ASN A 114 9.70 20.86 5.72
C ASN A 114 9.35 20.62 7.20
N ALA A 115 8.29 21.23 7.72
CA ALA A 115 7.82 20.95 9.07
C ALA A 115 7.37 19.50 9.22
N PHE A 116 6.67 18.93 8.21
CA PHE A 116 6.30 17.52 8.21
C PHE A 116 7.53 16.61 8.18
N LEU A 117 8.47 16.85 7.25
CA LEU A 117 9.68 16.05 7.11
C LEU A 117 10.56 16.08 8.38
N ASN A 118 10.73 17.25 8.99
CA ASN A 118 11.45 17.38 10.26
C ASN A 118 10.79 16.57 11.38
N ARG A 119 9.46 16.57 11.42
CA ARG A 119 8.72 15.78 12.41
C ARG A 119 8.79 14.28 12.11
N ALA A 120 8.74 13.87 10.84
CA ALA A 120 8.92 12.49 10.40
C ALA A 120 10.32 11.97 10.80
N ASN A 121 11.37 12.74 10.55
CA ASN A 121 12.74 12.42 10.97
C ASN A 121 12.83 12.20 12.48
N THR A 122 12.27 13.12 13.27
CA THR A 122 12.26 12.98 14.72
C THR A 122 11.49 11.74 15.17
N TYR A 123 10.30 11.53 14.61
CA TYR A 123 9.46 10.38 14.95
C TYR A 123 10.14 9.04 14.65
N VAL A 124 10.69 8.89 13.44
CA VAL A 124 11.39 7.66 13.04
C VAL A 124 12.57 7.40 13.96
N LYS A 125 13.42 8.40 14.17
CA LYS A 125 14.55 8.27 15.10
C LYS A 125 14.11 7.82 16.50
N ASP A 126 13.09 8.46 17.08
CA ASP A 126 12.58 8.14 18.41
C ASP A 126 12.03 6.70 18.46
N GLN A 127 11.35 6.24 17.39
CA GLN A 127 10.83 4.89 17.32
C GLN A 127 11.94 3.84 17.26
N TYR A 128 12.98 4.07 16.46
CA TYR A 128 14.12 3.15 16.37
C TYR A 128 14.98 3.17 17.62
N ASP A 129 15.18 4.32 18.26
CA ASP A 129 15.87 4.40 19.56
C ASP A 129 15.12 3.60 20.64
N ALA A 130 13.79 3.64 20.64
CA ALA A 130 12.96 2.88 21.57
C ALA A 130 12.83 1.38 21.19
N ASN A 131 12.88 1.07 19.90
CA ASN A 131 12.62 -0.27 19.35
C ASN A 131 13.70 -0.66 18.32
N PRO A 132 14.96 -0.86 18.69
CA PRO A 132 16.09 -1.00 17.76
C PRO A 132 15.98 -2.23 16.83
N PHE A 133 15.16 -3.21 17.16
CA PHE A 133 15.01 -4.44 16.38
C PHE A 133 13.72 -4.48 15.53
N THR A 134 12.75 -3.63 15.84
CA THR A 134 11.44 -3.67 15.20
C THR A 134 11.01 -2.33 14.61
N GLY A 135 11.80 -1.26 14.84
CA GLY A 135 11.57 0.06 14.25
C GLY A 135 10.15 0.58 14.46
N LEU A 136 9.42 0.84 13.37
CA LEU A 136 8.11 1.46 13.41
C LEU A 136 6.98 0.52 13.89
N SER A 137 7.13 -0.80 13.69
CA SER A 137 6.08 -1.78 14.05
C SER A 137 6.68 -3.16 14.25
N THR A 138 6.04 -3.97 15.08
CA THR A 138 6.44 -5.37 15.32
C THR A 138 5.89 -6.35 14.29
N ASN A 139 4.82 -5.99 13.56
CA ASN A 139 4.10 -6.94 12.70
C ASN A 139 3.39 -6.29 11.49
N THR A 140 3.59 -5.00 11.25
CA THR A 140 2.84 -4.25 10.24
C THR A 140 3.79 -3.54 9.27
N PRO A 141 4.36 -4.26 8.25
CA PRO A 141 5.29 -3.66 7.28
C PRO A 141 4.70 -2.49 6.50
N THR A 142 3.38 -2.41 6.35
CA THR A 142 2.72 -1.26 5.69
C THR A 142 2.88 0.07 6.41
N GLU A 143 3.36 0.10 7.65
CA GLU A 143 3.73 1.34 8.35
C GLU A 143 4.89 2.04 7.65
N TRP A 144 5.95 1.29 7.28
CA TRP A 144 7.06 1.84 6.49
C TRP A 144 6.61 2.30 5.10
N HIS A 145 5.83 1.46 4.41
CA HIS A 145 5.40 1.76 3.05
C HIS A 145 4.55 3.03 2.98
N ARG A 146 3.62 3.20 3.93
CA ARG A 146 2.77 4.39 4.02
C ARG A 146 3.59 5.64 4.30
N LEU A 147 4.51 5.58 5.29
CA LEU A 147 5.37 6.71 5.62
C LEU A 147 6.33 7.05 4.48
N THR A 148 6.88 6.04 3.78
CA THR A 148 7.66 6.21 2.55
C THR A 148 6.91 7.06 1.53
N MET A 149 5.66 6.72 1.23
CA MET A 149 4.86 7.49 0.27
C MET A 149 4.57 8.91 0.74
N ALA A 150 4.35 9.11 2.04
CA ALA A 150 4.14 10.45 2.59
C ALA A 150 5.41 11.30 2.52
N VAL A 151 6.56 10.73 2.83
CA VAL A 151 7.87 11.40 2.72
C VAL A 151 8.16 11.78 1.27
N LEU A 152 7.95 10.87 0.31
CA LEU A 152 8.09 11.16 -1.12
C LEU A 152 7.15 12.26 -1.59
N ALA A 153 5.88 12.22 -1.18
CA ALA A 153 4.90 13.24 -1.55
C ALA A 153 5.23 14.62 -0.94
N ALA A 154 5.90 14.65 0.20
CA ALA A 154 6.43 15.85 0.84
C ALA A 154 7.75 16.35 0.20
N GLY A 155 8.31 15.62 -0.76
CA GLY A 155 9.58 15.96 -1.42
C GLY A 155 10.82 15.56 -0.62
N GLY A 156 10.70 14.64 0.34
CA GLY A 156 11.80 14.09 1.13
C GLY A 156 12.41 12.84 0.51
N ASP A 157 13.48 12.35 1.14
CA ASP A 157 14.18 11.14 0.77
C ASP A 157 13.82 10.01 1.77
N PRO A 158 13.07 8.98 1.34
CA PRO A 158 12.68 7.88 2.22
C PRO A 158 13.83 6.93 2.57
N THR A 159 14.98 7.05 1.90
CA THR A 159 16.18 6.26 2.22
C THR A 159 17.02 6.86 3.36
N ASP A 160 16.65 8.07 3.81
CA ASP A 160 17.29 8.73 4.97
C ASP A 160 16.25 9.51 5.78
N VAL A 161 15.44 8.83 6.56
CA VAL A 161 14.47 9.42 7.47
C VAL A 161 14.90 9.15 8.90
N GLY A 162 15.37 10.18 9.59
CA GLY A 162 15.92 10.02 10.92
C GLY A 162 17.15 9.11 11.02
N GLY A 163 17.88 8.94 9.92
CA GLY A 163 19.03 8.05 9.79
C GLY A 163 18.68 6.61 9.44
N HIS A 164 17.44 6.34 8.97
CA HIS A 164 16.95 5.01 8.61
C HIS A 164 16.39 4.98 7.20
N ASP A 165 16.64 3.89 6.48
CA ASP A 165 16.11 3.63 5.16
C ASP A 165 14.77 2.89 5.29
N LEU A 166 13.67 3.66 5.12
CA LEU A 166 12.31 3.11 5.25
C LEU A 166 11.99 2.06 4.17
N ILE A 167 12.57 2.19 2.96
CA ILE A 167 12.37 1.25 1.87
C ILE A 167 13.07 -0.07 2.19
N ALA A 168 14.35 0.02 2.59
CA ALA A 168 15.11 -1.16 2.95
C ALA A 168 14.47 -1.90 4.13
N ASP A 169 14.12 -1.19 5.19
CA ASP A 169 13.63 -1.79 6.43
C ASP A 169 12.23 -2.38 6.30
N GLY A 170 11.33 -1.72 5.56
CA GLY A 170 9.97 -2.20 5.36
C GLY A 170 9.84 -3.29 4.31
N THR A 171 10.73 -3.31 3.29
CA THR A 171 10.57 -4.19 2.13
C THR A 171 11.63 -5.29 2.05
N TYR A 172 12.90 -4.93 2.20
CA TYR A 172 14.02 -5.88 2.01
C TYR A 172 14.48 -6.53 3.32
N ASN A 173 14.63 -5.74 4.36
CA ASN A 173 15.03 -6.23 5.69
C ASN A 173 13.86 -6.87 6.43
N CYS A 174 12.63 -6.52 6.06
CA CYS A 174 11.40 -7.09 6.61
C CYS A 174 11.34 -7.00 8.15
N LEU A 175 11.68 -5.86 8.75
CA LEU A 175 11.77 -5.71 10.21
C LEU A 175 10.46 -6.09 10.94
N ALA A 176 9.30 -5.82 10.33
CA ALA A 176 7.99 -6.26 10.85
C ALA A 176 7.49 -7.56 10.22
N GLY A 177 8.38 -8.33 9.61
CA GLY A 177 8.03 -9.49 8.80
C GLY A 177 7.82 -9.14 7.33
N ALA A 178 7.76 -10.17 6.49
CA ALA A 178 7.66 -9.99 5.04
C ALA A 178 6.36 -9.27 4.64
N PRO A 179 6.39 -8.41 3.59
CA PRO A 179 5.21 -7.66 3.16
C PRO A 179 3.97 -8.52 2.93
N TRP A 180 4.15 -9.72 2.36
CA TRP A 180 3.04 -10.66 2.13
C TRP A 180 2.41 -11.26 3.40
N ASN A 181 2.99 -11.05 4.59
CA ASN A 181 2.36 -11.46 5.86
C ASN A 181 1.06 -10.69 6.12
N GLN A 182 0.87 -9.54 5.48
CA GLN A 182 -0.39 -8.79 5.46
C GLN A 182 -1.25 -9.13 4.21
N GLY A 183 -1.01 -10.29 3.59
CA GLY A 183 -1.70 -10.75 2.39
C GLY A 183 -1.35 -9.92 1.16
N MET A 184 -2.23 -9.98 0.15
CA MET A 184 -2.07 -9.24 -1.12
C MET A 184 -1.90 -7.73 -0.89
N ASN A 185 -2.56 -7.20 0.12
CA ASN A 185 -2.52 -5.79 0.48
C ASN A 185 -1.09 -5.34 0.83
N GLY A 186 -0.39 -6.10 1.67
CA GLY A 186 0.99 -5.78 2.04
C GLY A 186 1.95 -5.79 0.86
N ALA A 187 1.82 -6.78 -0.05
CA ALA A 187 2.63 -6.85 -1.26
C ALA A 187 2.35 -5.66 -2.21
N ALA A 188 1.09 -5.27 -2.37
CA ALA A 188 0.71 -4.11 -3.18
C ALA A 188 1.30 -2.80 -2.60
N TRP A 189 1.28 -2.63 -1.28
CA TRP A 189 1.88 -1.46 -0.62
C TRP A 189 3.39 -1.41 -0.79
N ALA A 190 4.08 -2.54 -0.67
CA ALA A 190 5.52 -2.62 -0.91
C ALA A 190 5.89 -2.17 -2.33
N LEU A 191 5.12 -2.61 -3.34
CA LEU A 191 5.32 -2.19 -4.73
C LEU A 191 5.05 -0.70 -4.96
N LEU A 192 4.13 -0.09 -4.23
CA LEU A 192 3.84 1.34 -4.33
C LEU A 192 4.92 2.21 -3.65
N ALA A 193 5.65 1.65 -2.70
CA ALA A 193 6.70 2.33 -1.96
C ALA A 193 8.09 2.23 -2.62
N LEU A 194 8.26 1.37 -3.63
CA LEU A 194 9.47 1.21 -4.44
C LEU A 194 9.50 2.17 -5.62
#